data_e4154dd0b0f97596d203c2698ca2f9b7
#
_entry.id   e4154dd0b0f97596d203c2698ca2f9b7
#
_cell.length_a   1.000
_cell.length_b   1.000
_cell.length_c   1.000
_cell.angle_alpha   90.00
_cell.angle_beta   90.00
_cell.angle_gamma   90.00
#
_symmetry.space_group_name_H-M   'P 1'
#
loop_
_entity.id
_entity.type
_entity.pdbx_description
1 polymer ?
#
loop_
_entity_poly.entity_id
_entity_poly.type
_entity_poly.pdbx_seq_one_letter_code
_entity_poly.pdbx_strand_id
1 'polypeptide(L)'
;MKKWYKGDTHLHTTNSDGNMTPEKLISECKKIGLDYMIITDHNYNTIKKSRFDGDMLIIQGQELTDEPGHVNVWGAKVPHDPPHKLDTVEDYKKLIDASREAGATISLNHPFCSNCPFLLDKDEFKFDTVEVWNTVQHSDNLKNMEWWHEQLLKDNKIMAVGGSDHHRYYGPVSFLAVPTTYVLAEEKTADSILKAIREGRSVVTNSPKSSMIYLTVGSAQVGDTAKLSENDTAEITITKFKKAHKLVVYNNDK
;
A
#
# COMPACT_ATOMS: atom_id res chain seq x y z
N MET A 1 19.63 -3.28 12.07
CA MET A 1 19.92 -2.75 10.72
C MET A 1 18.71 -2.98 9.85
N LYS A 2 18.15 -1.91 9.25
CA LYS A 2 16.94 -2.02 8.40
C LYS A 2 17.21 -2.89 7.17
N LYS A 3 16.16 -3.61 6.71
CA LYS A 3 16.19 -4.46 5.52
C LYS A 3 14.98 -4.14 4.64
N TRP A 4 15.12 -4.38 3.35
CA TRP A 4 14.02 -4.28 2.41
C TRP A 4 13.20 -5.56 2.40
N TYR A 5 11.90 -5.42 2.60
CA TYR A 5 10.90 -6.48 2.50
C TYR A 5 9.91 -6.14 1.40
N LYS A 6 9.65 -7.09 0.51
CA LYS A 6 8.72 -6.92 -0.61
C LYS A 6 7.39 -7.61 -0.32
N GLY A 7 6.30 -6.95 -0.63
CA GLY A 7 4.99 -7.49 -0.38
C GLY A 7 3.90 -6.90 -1.27
N ASP A 8 2.71 -7.41 -1.06
CA ASP A 8 1.48 -6.93 -1.64
C ASP A 8 0.52 -6.50 -0.53
N THR A 9 -0.02 -5.30 -0.65
CA THR A 9 -0.77 -4.64 0.41
C THR A 9 -2.29 -4.70 0.20
N HIS A 10 -2.76 -5.28 -0.93
CA HIS A 10 -4.17 -5.30 -1.31
C HIS A 10 -4.51 -6.59 -2.06
N LEU A 11 -5.20 -7.52 -1.39
CA LEU A 11 -5.44 -8.87 -1.89
C LEU A 11 -6.80 -9.39 -1.43
N HIS A 12 -7.53 -10.06 -2.35
CA HIS A 12 -8.84 -10.63 -2.12
C HIS A 12 -8.85 -12.15 -2.23
N THR A 13 -9.67 -12.78 -1.40
CA THR A 13 -9.87 -14.23 -1.36
C THR A 13 -11.33 -14.61 -1.60
N THR A 14 -11.64 -15.91 -1.57
CA THR A 14 -13.01 -16.42 -1.63
C THR A 14 -13.87 -16.03 -0.41
N ASN A 15 -13.32 -15.33 0.58
CA ASN A 15 -14.09 -14.77 1.69
C ASN A 15 -14.76 -13.44 1.34
N SER A 16 -14.38 -12.84 0.20
CA SER A 16 -15.12 -11.77 -0.48
C SER A 16 -15.41 -12.19 -1.92
N ASP A 17 -14.74 -11.63 -2.88
CA ASP A 17 -14.99 -11.83 -4.31
C ASP A 17 -13.75 -12.26 -5.11
N GLY A 18 -12.67 -12.60 -4.42
CA GLY A 18 -11.51 -13.24 -5.00
C GLY A 18 -11.80 -14.70 -5.40
N ASN A 19 -11.02 -15.25 -6.33
CA ASN A 19 -11.22 -16.62 -6.81
C ASN A 19 -10.26 -17.66 -6.19
N MET A 20 -9.40 -17.25 -5.26
CA MET A 20 -8.50 -18.14 -4.53
C MET A 20 -8.90 -18.22 -3.07
N THR A 21 -8.86 -19.44 -2.48
CA THR A 21 -8.94 -19.56 -1.02
C THR A 21 -7.75 -18.87 -0.36
N PRO A 22 -7.85 -18.43 0.91
CA PRO A 22 -6.72 -17.84 1.62
C PRO A 22 -5.45 -18.67 1.54
N GLU A 23 -5.55 -19.99 1.71
CA GLU A 23 -4.41 -20.92 1.66
C GLU A 23 -3.77 -20.96 0.27
N LYS A 24 -4.61 -20.94 -0.78
CA LYS A 24 -4.12 -20.92 -2.17
C LYS A 24 -3.41 -19.61 -2.47
N LEU A 25 -3.98 -18.47 -2.09
CA LEU A 25 -3.38 -17.15 -2.28
C LEU A 25 -2.03 -17.04 -1.54
N ILE A 26 -1.97 -17.50 -0.28
CA ILE A 26 -0.73 -17.55 0.50
C ILE A 26 0.33 -18.40 -0.23
N SER A 27 -0.06 -19.58 -0.73
CA SER A 27 0.85 -20.44 -1.49
C SER A 27 1.40 -19.77 -2.75
N GLU A 28 0.56 -19.06 -3.51
CA GLU A 28 1.00 -18.33 -4.71
C GLU A 28 1.93 -17.15 -4.36
N CYS A 29 1.63 -16.40 -3.32
CA CYS A 29 2.51 -15.31 -2.84
C CYS A 29 3.90 -15.83 -2.42
N LYS A 30 3.96 -17.00 -1.77
CA LYS A 30 5.23 -17.68 -1.46
C LYS A 30 6.03 -18.07 -2.71
N LYS A 31 5.36 -18.61 -3.73
CA LYS A 31 6.02 -19.00 -4.99
C LYS A 31 6.66 -17.85 -5.73
N ILE A 32 6.05 -16.66 -5.68
CA ILE A 32 6.64 -15.45 -6.28
C ILE A 32 7.66 -14.79 -5.37
N GLY A 33 7.84 -15.30 -4.15
CA GLY A 33 8.88 -14.93 -3.20
C GLY A 33 8.60 -13.62 -2.49
N LEU A 34 7.35 -13.35 -2.09
CA LEU A 34 7.03 -12.22 -1.21
C LEU A 34 7.53 -12.47 0.21
N ASP A 35 7.95 -11.41 0.89
CA ASP A 35 8.33 -11.42 2.30
C ASP A 35 7.12 -11.22 3.22
N TYR A 36 6.14 -10.43 2.75
CA TYR A 36 4.87 -10.18 3.45
C TYR A 36 3.71 -10.04 2.47
N MET A 37 2.50 -10.21 2.99
CA MET A 37 1.24 -9.92 2.28
C MET A 37 0.19 -9.42 3.27
N ILE A 38 -0.76 -8.64 2.77
CA ILE A 38 -1.94 -8.19 3.52
C ILE A 38 -3.18 -8.69 2.79
N ILE A 39 -3.98 -9.53 3.44
CA ILE A 39 -5.28 -9.95 2.89
C ILE A 39 -6.32 -8.93 3.35
N THR A 40 -7.04 -8.37 2.40
CA THR A 40 -7.95 -7.23 2.58
C THR A 40 -9.32 -7.50 1.99
N ASP A 41 -9.90 -8.67 2.27
CA ASP A 41 -11.24 -9.02 1.79
C ASP A 41 -12.26 -7.93 2.14
N HIS A 42 -13.21 -7.68 1.23
CA HIS A 42 -14.25 -6.67 1.37
C HIS A 42 -15.08 -6.90 2.64
N ASN A 43 -15.08 -5.93 3.53
CA ASN A 43 -15.85 -5.93 4.77
C ASN A 43 -15.72 -7.21 5.60
N TYR A 44 -14.61 -7.96 5.43
CA TYR A 44 -14.38 -9.22 6.11
C TYR A 44 -12.93 -9.39 6.56
N ASN A 45 -12.76 -9.75 7.82
CA ASN A 45 -11.44 -9.95 8.44
C ASN A 45 -11.01 -11.42 8.31
N THR A 46 -10.43 -11.78 7.18
CA THR A 46 -9.95 -13.15 6.88
C THR A 46 -8.85 -13.58 7.84
N ILE A 47 -7.88 -12.72 8.08
CA ILE A 47 -6.76 -12.98 8.99
C ILE A 47 -7.07 -12.36 10.35
N LYS A 48 -7.44 -13.19 11.32
CA LYS A 48 -7.84 -12.73 12.66
C LYS A 48 -6.71 -12.12 13.47
N LYS A 49 -5.46 -12.50 13.16
CA LYS A 49 -4.23 -11.98 13.78
C LYS A 49 -3.07 -12.19 12.81
N SER A 50 -2.22 -11.17 12.67
CA SER A 50 -0.99 -11.27 11.88
C SER A 50 -0.13 -12.44 12.35
N ARG A 51 0.42 -13.20 11.40
CA ARG A 51 1.17 -14.42 11.67
C ARG A 51 2.16 -14.75 10.57
N PHE A 52 3.11 -15.60 10.88
CA PHE A 52 3.95 -16.20 9.86
C PHE A 52 3.32 -17.48 9.28
N ASP A 53 3.60 -17.73 8.01
CA ASP A 53 3.42 -19.01 7.35
C ASP A 53 4.74 -19.36 6.65
N GLY A 54 5.57 -20.20 7.28
CA GLY A 54 6.97 -20.34 6.94
C GLY A 54 7.69 -19.01 7.12
N ASP A 55 8.42 -18.56 6.10
CA ASP A 55 9.17 -17.31 6.14
C ASP A 55 8.35 -16.08 5.70
N MET A 56 7.12 -16.25 5.23
CA MET A 56 6.26 -15.16 4.79
C MET A 56 5.40 -14.65 5.94
N LEU A 57 5.41 -13.34 6.14
CA LEU A 57 4.53 -12.66 7.09
C LEU A 57 3.16 -12.38 6.44
N ILE A 58 2.09 -12.82 7.08
CA ILE A 58 0.72 -12.51 6.71
C ILE A 58 0.19 -11.49 7.69
N ILE A 59 -0.07 -10.29 7.21
CA ILE A 59 -0.58 -9.19 8.02
C ILE A 59 -2.11 -9.20 7.97
N GLN A 60 -2.73 -8.99 9.11
CA GLN A 60 -4.16 -8.79 9.23
C GLN A 60 -4.58 -7.52 8.48
N GLY A 61 -5.65 -7.62 7.69
CA GLY A 61 -6.23 -6.49 6.99
C GLY A 61 -7.67 -6.71 6.62
N GLN A 62 -8.32 -5.65 6.19
CA GLN A 62 -9.69 -5.63 5.69
C GLN A 62 -9.85 -4.40 4.80
N GLU A 63 -10.57 -4.52 3.70
CA GLU A 63 -11.03 -3.37 2.93
C GLU A 63 -12.43 -2.99 3.36
N LEU A 64 -12.59 -1.76 3.87
CA LEU A 64 -13.89 -1.12 4.05
C LEU A 64 -14.39 -0.70 2.68
N THR A 65 -15.46 -1.32 2.22
CA THR A 65 -16.00 -1.17 0.87
C THR A 65 -17.46 -0.83 0.94
N ASP A 66 -17.83 0.29 0.35
CA ASP A 66 -19.20 0.64 0.01
C ASP A 66 -19.19 1.59 -1.20
N GLU A 67 -20.37 1.99 -1.71
CA GLU A 67 -20.51 2.81 -2.91
C GLU A 67 -19.67 4.11 -2.93
N PRO A 68 -19.52 4.85 -1.81
CA PRO A 68 -18.71 6.06 -1.80
C PRO A 68 -17.19 5.85 -1.92
N GLY A 69 -16.68 4.63 -1.78
CA GLY A 69 -15.25 4.36 -1.95
C GLY A 69 -14.67 3.28 -1.05
N HIS A 70 -13.38 3.04 -1.19
CA HIS A 70 -12.69 1.94 -0.55
C HIS A 70 -11.52 2.42 0.32
N VAL A 71 -11.39 1.80 1.50
CA VAL A 71 -10.32 2.11 2.47
C VAL A 71 -9.78 0.83 3.07
N ASN A 72 -8.49 0.59 2.96
CA ASN A 72 -7.84 -0.51 3.65
C ASN A 72 -7.53 -0.15 5.11
N VAL A 73 -7.80 -1.10 5.99
CA VAL A 73 -7.46 -1.09 7.41
C VAL A 73 -6.49 -2.23 7.66
N TRP A 74 -5.26 -1.93 8.07
CA TRP A 74 -4.20 -2.91 8.26
C TRP A 74 -3.73 -2.99 9.71
N GLY A 75 -3.42 -4.19 10.18
CA GLY A 75 -2.77 -4.46 11.47
C GLY A 75 -3.72 -4.64 12.64
N ALA A 76 -4.98 -4.23 12.52
CA ALA A 76 -5.99 -4.42 13.54
C ALA A 76 -7.32 -4.92 12.95
N LYS A 77 -8.16 -5.49 13.80
CA LYS A 77 -9.53 -5.81 13.43
C LYS A 77 -10.34 -4.51 13.42
N VAL A 78 -11.12 -4.32 12.36
CA VAL A 78 -12.13 -3.25 12.35
C VAL A 78 -13.15 -3.52 13.45
N PRO A 79 -13.43 -2.56 14.35
CA PRO A 79 -14.23 -2.77 15.54
C PRO A 79 -15.75 -2.73 15.27
N HIS A 80 -16.19 -3.45 14.23
CA HIS A 80 -17.61 -3.59 13.91
C HIS A 80 -17.86 -4.92 13.19
N ASP A 81 -19.10 -5.37 13.20
CA ASP A 81 -19.54 -6.55 12.47
C ASP A 81 -20.35 -6.12 11.22
N PRO A 82 -20.07 -6.68 10.03
CA PRO A 82 -20.89 -6.46 8.83
C PRO A 82 -22.31 -7.05 9.00
N PRO A 83 -23.31 -6.56 8.24
CA PRO A 83 -23.22 -5.57 7.20
C PRO A 83 -23.31 -4.13 7.72
N HIS A 84 -22.44 -3.27 7.23
CA HIS A 84 -22.55 -1.83 7.40
C HIS A 84 -22.84 -1.15 6.10
N LYS A 85 -23.61 -0.07 6.22
CA LYS A 85 -23.70 0.91 5.16
C LYS A 85 -22.75 2.06 5.50
N LEU A 86 -21.80 2.32 4.63
CA LEU A 86 -20.83 3.41 4.74
C LEU A 86 -21.19 4.47 3.70
N ASP A 87 -22.35 5.13 3.90
CA ASP A 87 -22.90 6.05 2.90
C ASP A 87 -22.40 7.48 3.08
N THR A 88 -21.94 7.82 4.27
CA THR A 88 -21.62 9.19 4.65
C THR A 88 -20.17 9.36 5.10
N VAL A 89 -19.68 10.60 5.05
CA VAL A 89 -18.39 10.98 5.64
C VAL A 89 -18.31 10.56 7.10
N GLU A 90 -19.40 10.76 7.85
CA GLU A 90 -19.45 10.42 9.28
C GLU A 90 -19.33 8.92 9.55
N ASP A 91 -19.96 8.09 8.71
CA ASP A 91 -19.86 6.63 8.84
C ASP A 91 -18.42 6.16 8.64
N TYR A 92 -17.74 6.67 7.59
CA TYR A 92 -16.33 6.37 7.37
C TYR A 92 -15.42 6.89 8.47
N LYS A 93 -15.60 8.16 8.91
CA LYS A 93 -14.81 8.74 10.01
C LYS A 93 -14.90 7.90 11.27
N LYS A 94 -16.11 7.54 11.67
CA LYS A 94 -16.35 6.72 12.85
C LYS A 94 -15.59 5.40 12.82
N LEU A 95 -15.61 4.69 11.68
CA LEU A 95 -14.91 3.42 11.54
C LEU A 95 -13.40 3.59 11.43
N ILE A 96 -12.94 4.59 10.69
CA ILE A 96 -11.51 4.92 10.56
C ILE A 96 -10.93 5.28 11.93
N ASP A 97 -11.60 6.15 12.69
CA ASP A 97 -11.15 6.57 14.01
C ASP A 97 -11.11 5.40 15.00
N ALA A 98 -12.18 4.59 15.05
CA ALA A 98 -12.20 3.40 15.88
C ALA A 98 -11.13 2.36 15.49
N SER A 99 -10.85 2.21 14.19
CA SER A 99 -9.79 1.33 13.70
C SER A 99 -8.41 1.86 14.07
N ARG A 100 -8.22 3.17 14.00
CA ARG A 100 -6.98 3.86 14.41
C ARG A 100 -6.73 3.73 15.90
N GLU A 101 -7.76 3.88 16.74
CA GLU A 101 -7.68 3.63 18.18
C GLU A 101 -7.28 2.19 18.51
N ALA A 102 -7.69 1.23 17.66
CA ALA A 102 -7.26 -0.15 17.75
C ALA A 102 -5.84 -0.40 17.21
N GLY A 103 -5.12 0.63 16.76
CA GLY A 103 -3.73 0.57 16.28
C GLY A 103 -3.58 0.29 14.77
N ALA A 104 -4.64 0.41 13.99
CA ALA A 104 -4.58 0.18 12.55
C ALA A 104 -3.81 1.28 11.80
N THR A 105 -3.27 0.88 10.65
CA THR A 105 -2.83 1.77 9.57
C THR A 105 -3.95 1.88 8.54
N ILE A 106 -4.26 3.10 8.10
CA ILE A 106 -5.39 3.41 7.22
C ILE A 106 -4.87 3.84 5.84
N SER A 107 -5.29 3.14 4.80
CA SER A 107 -4.91 3.41 3.42
C SER A 107 -6.12 3.79 2.56
N LEU A 108 -6.03 4.92 1.89
CA LEU A 108 -6.98 5.29 0.84
C LEU A 108 -6.70 4.46 -0.41
N ASN A 109 -7.67 3.66 -0.85
CA ASN A 109 -7.49 2.77 -1.99
C ASN A 109 -7.86 3.46 -3.31
N HIS A 110 -7.03 3.27 -4.33
CA HIS A 110 -7.28 3.64 -5.74
C HIS A 110 -8.27 4.81 -5.95
N PRO A 111 -8.06 5.99 -5.33
CA PRO A 111 -9.08 7.03 -5.15
C PRO A 111 -9.67 7.61 -6.44
N PHE A 112 -9.00 7.43 -7.57
CA PHE A 112 -9.45 7.89 -8.88
C PHE A 112 -9.74 6.73 -9.84
N CYS A 113 -9.97 5.52 -9.32
CA CYS A 113 -10.42 4.37 -10.11
C CYS A 113 -11.68 4.73 -10.90
N SER A 114 -11.72 4.46 -12.19
CA SER A 114 -12.86 4.79 -13.03
C SER A 114 -14.11 3.95 -12.73
N ASN A 115 -13.95 2.79 -12.11
CA ASN A 115 -15.04 1.88 -11.77
C ASN A 115 -15.54 2.03 -10.32
N CYS A 116 -14.63 2.39 -9.40
CA CYS A 116 -14.88 2.46 -7.96
C CYS A 116 -14.10 3.62 -7.32
N PRO A 117 -14.36 4.88 -7.73
CA PRO A 117 -13.65 6.03 -7.19
C PRO A 117 -14.03 6.30 -5.74
N PHE A 118 -13.14 6.96 -4.99
CA PHE A 118 -13.50 7.50 -3.68
C PHE A 118 -14.27 8.83 -3.89
N LEU A 119 -15.58 8.80 -3.71
CA LEU A 119 -16.51 9.88 -4.03
C LEU A 119 -16.61 10.96 -2.94
N LEU A 120 -16.25 10.62 -1.70
CA LEU A 120 -16.26 11.56 -0.58
C LEU A 120 -15.09 12.54 -0.69
N ASP A 121 -15.22 13.69 -0.02
CA ASP A 121 -14.13 14.64 0.07
C ASP A 121 -12.96 14.03 0.85
N LYS A 122 -11.84 13.83 0.18
CA LYS A 122 -10.64 13.18 0.76
C LYS A 122 -9.98 14.01 1.85
N ASP A 123 -10.14 15.32 1.79
CA ASP A 123 -9.55 16.26 2.77
C ASP A 123 -10.29 16.20 4.13
N GLU A 124 -11.47 15.57 4.17
CA GLU A 124 -12.19 15.30 5.41
C GLU A 124 -11.59 14.14 6.25
N PHE A 125 -10.63 13.40 5.70
CA PHE A 125 -10.07 12.22 6.33
C PHE A 125 -8.56 12.36 6.59
N LYS A 126 -8.10 11.65 7.63
CA LYS A 126 -6.67 11.48 7.90
C LYS A 126 -6.24 10.07 7.47
N PHE A 127 -5.77 9.95 6.25
CA PHE A 127 -5.16 8.71 5.77
C PHE A 127 -3.68 8.66 6.13
N ASP A 128 -3.18 7.47 6.49
CA ASP A 128 -1.73 7.25 6.70
C ASP A 128 -1.04 7.04 5.35
N THR A 129 -1.74 6.38 4.41
CA THR A 129 -1.22 6.03 3.09
C THR A 129 -2.28 6.22 2.01
N VAL A 130 -1.82 6.25 0.77
CA VAL A 130 -2.66 6.18 -0.43
C VAL A 130 -2.06 5.21 -1.43
N GLU A 131 -2.90 4.45 -2.10
CA GLU A 131 -2.50 3.65 -3.26
C GLU A 131 -2.22 4.58 -4.45
N VAL A 132 -0.95 4.92 -4.63
CA VAL A 132 -0.52 5.69 -5.82
C VAL A 132 -0.52 4.83 -7.07
N TRP A 133 -0.46 3.52 -6.91
CA TRP A 133 -0.54 2.55 -8.00
C TRP A 133 -1.32 1.31 -7.56
N ASN A 134 -2.45 1.09 -8.22
CA ASN A 134 -3.30 -0.07 -8.03
C ASN A 134 -3.42 -0.83 -9.34
N THR A 135 -3.24 -2.15 -9.31
CA THR A 135 -3.30 -3.04 -10.46
C THR A 135 -2.68 -2.45 -11.74
N VAL A 136 -3.26 -2.68 -12.91
CA VAL A 136 -2.72 -2.27 -14.22
C VAL A 136 -3.45 -1.07 -14.84
N GLN A 137 -4.36 -0.43 -14.13
CA GLN A 137 -5.13 0.72 -14.63
C GLN A 137 -4.26 1.99 -14.69
N HIS A 138 -3.46 2.10 -15.74
CA HIS A 138 -2.41 3.11 -15.86
C HIS A 138 -2.90 4.56 -15.79
N SER A 139 -3.99 4.92 -16.50
CA SER A 139 -4.51 6.29 -16.52
C SER A 139 -5.01 6.76 -15.14
N ASP A 140 -5.67 5.89 -14.39
CA ASP A 140 -6.18 6.21 -13.07
C ASP A 140 -5.04 6.31 -12.05
N ASN A 141 -4.02 5.47 -12.19
CA ASN A 141 -2.82 5.51 -11.36
C ASN A 141 -2.05 6.84 -11.51
N LEU A 142 -2.02 7.43 -12.70
CA LEU A 142 -1.41 8.76 -12.87
C LEU A 142 -2.15 9.83 -12.07
N LYS A 143 -3.49 9.79 -12.03
CA LYS A 143 -4.28 10.71 -11.21
C LYS A 143 -4.05 10.49 -9.71
N ASN A 144 -3.91 9.21 -9.27
CA ASN A 144 -3.55 8.90 -7.89
C ASN A 144 -2.19 9.51 -7.51
N MET A 145 -1.19 9.39 -8.40
CA MET A 145 0.14 9.97 -8.20
C MET A 145 0.12 11.50 -8.19
N GLU A 146 -0.62 12.13 -9.10
CA GLU A 146 -0.79 13.58 -9.16
C GLU A 146 -1.41 14.11 -7.87
N TRP A 147 -2.52 13.54 -7.42
CA TRP A 147 -3.16 13.92 -6.16
C TRP A 147 -2.23 13.72 -4.95
N TRP A 148 -1.53 12.59 -4.88
CA TRP A 148 -0.55 12.34 -3.81
C TRP A 148 0.55 13.41 -3.80
N HIS A 149 1.10 13.77 -4.97
CA HIS A 149 2.09 14.83 -5.10
C HIS A 149 1.56 16.17 -4.59
N GLU A 150 0.33 16.54 -4.96
CA GLU A 150 -0.34 17.75 -4.46
C GLU A 150 -0.50 17.74 -2.93
N GLN A 151 -0.79 16.58 -2.33
CA GLN A 151 -0.85 16.47 -0.86
C GLN A 151 0.51 16.74 -0.22
N LEU A 152 1.59 16.21 -0.79
CA LEU A 152 2.95 16.47 -0.29
C LEU A 152 3.31 17.96 -0.39
N LEU A 153 2.90 18.65 -1.45
CA LEU A 153 3.11 20.11 -1.60
C LEU A 153 2.36 20.94 -0.55
N LYS A 154 1.25 20.42 -0.03
CA LYS A 154 0.47 21.01 1.08
C LYS A 154 1.00 20.60 2.47
N ASP A 155 2.17 19.92 2.54
CA ASP A 155 2.74 19.32 3.77
C ASP A 155 1.83 18.27 4.44
N ASN A 156 0.92 17.69 3.68
CA ASN A 156 0.14 16.55 4.12
C ASN A 156 0.97 15.26 4.01
N LYS A 157 1.31 14.67 5.15
CA LYS A 157 2.15 13.47 5.21
C LYS A 157 1.34 12.20 4.97
N ILE A 158 0.87 12.02 3.74
CA ILE A 158 0.25 10.78 3.28
C ILE A 158 1.31 9.96 2.52
N MET A 159 1.57 8.72 2.93
CA MET A 159 2.66 7.92 2.36
C MET A 159 2.17 7.08 1.18
N ALA A 160 3.05 6.91 0.18
CA ALA A 160 2.72 6.16 -1.03
C ALA A 160 2.86 4.66 -0.81
N VAL A 161 1.87 3.90 -1.26
CA VAL A 161 1.90 2.44 -1.39
C VAL A 161 1.36 2.00 -2.74
N GLY A 162 1.54 0.74 -3.08
CA GLY A 162 0.91 0.12 -4.23
C GLY A 162 0.37 -1.25 -3.87
N GLY A 163 -0.84 -1.57 -4.28
CA GLY A 163 -1.50 -2.84 -4.08
C GLY A 163 -1.97 -3.46 -5.39
N SER A 164 -1.90 -4.78 -5.52
CA SER A 164 -2.31 -5.44 -6.76
C SER A 164 -3.83 -5.51 -6.92
N ASP A 165 -4.56 -5.43 -5.83
CA ASP A 165 -6.01 -5.59 -5.82
C ASP A 165 -6.43 -6.89 -6.54
N HIS A 166 -5.69 -7.95 -6.21
CA HIS A 166 -5.77 -9.20 -6.95
C HIS A 166 -6.99 -10.01 -6.54
N HIS A 167 -7.93 -10.15 -7.49
CA HIS A 167 -9.12 -10.96 -7.34
C HIS A 167 -9.02 -12.30 -8.07
N ARG A 168 -8.37 -12.31 -9.25
CA ARG A 168 -8.35 -13.49 -10.14
C ARG A 168 -7.20 -13.48 -11.14
N TYR A 169 -6.90 -14.64 -11.68
CA TYR A 169 -6.09 -14.75 -12.89
C TYR A 169 -6.88 -14.32 -14.12
N TYR A 170 -6.22 -13.65 -15.04
CA TYR A 170 -6.76 -13.31 -16.35
C TYR A 170 -6.14 -14.24 -17.41
N GLY A 171 -6.76 -15.41 -17.60
CA GLY A 171 -6.17 -16.47 -18.42
C GLY A 171 -4.84 -16.97 -17.82
N PRO A 172 -3.75 -17.01 -18.60
CA PRO A 172 -2.43 -17.39 -18.10
C PRO A 172 -1.69 -16.27 -17.36
N VAL A 173 -2.25 -15.06 -17.28
CA VAL A 173 -1.61 -13.87 -16.71
C VAL A 173 -2.07 -13.67 -15.27
N SER A 174 -1.12 -13.50 -14.37
CA SER A 174 -1.36 -13.09 -13.00
C SER A 174 -0.81 -11.69 -12.78
N PHE A 175 -1.62 -10.84 -12.15
CA PHE A 175 -1.20 -9.53 -11.68
C PHE A 175 -0.92 -9.52 -10.16
N LEU A 176 -0.78 -10.69 -9.56
CA LEU A 176 -0.43 -10.84 -8.16
C LEU A 176 0.90 -10.14 -7.88
N ALA A 177 0.92 -9.25 -6.89
CA ALA A 177 2.02 -8.34 -6.57
C ALA A 177 2.47 -7.44 -7.76
N VAL A 178 1.53 -7.03 -8.58
CA VAL A 178 1.70 -6.05 -9.66
C VAL A 178 0.72 -4.89 -9.43
N PRO A 179 1.16 -3.83 -8.72
CA PRO A 179 2.51 -3.50 -8.25
C PRO A 179 2.96 -4.28 -6.99
N THR A 180 4.24 -4.09 -6.64
CA THR A 180 4.83 -4.56 -5.38
C THR A 180 5.28 -3.38 -4.55
N THR A 181 4.95 -3.38 -3.27
CA THR A 181 5.45 -2.41 -2.30
C THR A 181 6.64 -2.99 -1.53
N TYR A 182 7.82 -2.38 -1.71
CA TYR A 182 9.01 -2.65 -0.91
C TYR A 182 9.02 -1.73 0.30
N VAL A 183 9.32 -2.28 1.48
CA VAL A 183 9.36 -1.54 2.75
C VAL A 183 10.71 -1.72 3.43
N LEU A 184 11.31 -0.61 3.83
CA LEU A 184 12.58 -0.59 4.58
C LEU A 184 12.30 -0.61 6.08
N ALA A 185 12.26 -1.80 6.68
CA ALA A 185 11.91 -2.01 8.07
C ALA A 185 13.04 -2.64 8.89
N GLU A 186 12.99 -2.49 10.20
CA GLU A 186 13.99 -3.06 11.13
C GLU A 186 13.85 -4.57 11.25
N GLU A 187 12.59 -5.05 11.28
CA GLU A 187 12.24 -6.46 11.44
C GLU A 187 11.09 -6.85 10.51
N LYS A 188 10.97 -8.13 10.20
CA LYS A 188 9.84 -8.69 9.45
C LYS A 188 8.71 -9.04 10.42
N THR A 189 8.11 -8.03 11.05
CA THR A 189 6.92 -8.14 11.90
C THR A 189 5.84 -7.18 11.40
N ALA A 190 4.57 -7.44 11.71
CA ALA A 190 3.48 -6.56 11.28
C ALA A 190 3.69 -5.13 11.77
N ASP A 191 4.02 -4.96 13.04
CA ASP A 191 4.24 -3.63 13.64
C ASP A 191 5.40 -2.88 12.97
N SER A 192 6.53 -3.57 12.70
CA SER A 192 7.71 -2.95 12.08
C SER A 192 7.44 -2.58 10.61
N ILE A 193 6.76 -3.44 9.84
CA ILE A 193 6.39 -3.17 8.45
C ILE A 193 5.41 -1.99 8.38
N LEU A 194 4.31 -2.03 9.15
CA LEU A 194 3.29 -0.98 9.14
C LEU A 194 3.82 0.36 9.67
N LYS A 195 4.68 0.33 10.70
CA LYS A 195 5.38 1.53 11.17
C LYS A 195 6.24 2.13 10.06
N ALA A 196 7.06 1.30 9.38
CA ALA A 196 7.92 1.77 8.31
C ALA A 196 7.12 2.35 7.12
N ILE A 197 5.97 1.76 6.80
CA ILE A 197 5.04 2.32 5.80
C ILE A 197 4.57 3.71 6.23
N ARG A 198 4.08 3.89 7.46
CA ARG A 198 3.65 5.20 7.99
C ARG A 198 4.77 6.24 8.04
N GLU A 199 6.01 5.80 8.13
CA GLU A 199 7.20 6.67 8.08
C GLU A 199 7.67 6.99 6.66
N GLY A 200 6.94 6.55 5.62
CA GLY A 200 7.30 6.77 4.21
C GLY A 200 8.50 5.93 3.72
N ARG A 201 8.81 4.84 4.43
CA ARG A 201 9.93 3.93 4.09
C ARG A 201 9.50 2.89 3.07
N SER A 202 8.80 3.32 2.03
CA SER A 202 8.28 2.45 0.98
C SER A 202 8.72 2.88 -0.41
N VAL A 203 8.84 1.92 -1.30
CA VAL A 203 9.09 2.11 -2.73
C VAL A 203 8.14 1.20 -3.50
N VAL A 204 7.34 1.79 -4.37
CA VAL A 204 6.42 1.05 -5.23
C VAL A 204 7.14 0.67 -6.52
N THR A 205 7.10 -0.61 -6.87
CA THR A 205 7.69 -1.15 -8.09
C THR A 205 6.64 -1.90 -8.90
N ASN A 206 6.86 -2.01 -10.21
CA ASN A 206 5.90 -2.69 -11.10
C ASN A 206 5.68 -4.17 -10.75
N SER A 207 6.66 -4.86 -10.17
CA SER A 207 6.55 -6.28 -9.77
C SER A 207 7.69 -6.69 -8.84
N PRO A 208 7.64 -7.86 -8.18
CA PRO A 208 8.70 -8.34 -7.28
C PRO A 208 10.08 -8.51 -7.95
N LYS A 209 10.11 -8.50 -9.28
CA LYS A 209 11.34 -8.68 -10.08
C LYS A 209 11.75 -7.43 -10.84
N SER A 210 11.00 -6.34 -10.71
CA SER A 210 11.25 -5.08 -11.41
C SER A 210 12.46 -4.32 -10.86
N SER A 211 12.77 -3.20 -11.51
CA SER A 211 13.79 -2.26 -11.04
C SER A 211 13.41 -1.73 -9.66
N MET A 212 14.38 -1.59 -8.80
CA MET A 212 14.26 -0.96 -7.48
C MET A 212 15.00 0.37 -7.50
N ILE A 213 14.43 1.38 -6.86
CA ILE A 213 15.02 2.71 -6.70
C ILE A 213 15.43 2.88 -5.25
N TYR A 214 16.67 3.31 -5.04
CA TYR A 214 17.20 3.68 -3.74
C TYR A 214 17.55 5.17 -3.78
N LEU A 215 17.10 5.89 -2.76
CA LEU A 215 17.45 7.30 -2.55
C LEU A 215 18.20 7.41 -1.23
N THR A 216 19.35 8.07 -1.26
CA THR A 216 20.14 8.39 -0.07
C THR A 216 20.65 9.83 -0.12
N VAL A 217 20.76 10.45 1.05
CA VAL A 217 21.43 11.74 1.24
C VAL A 217 22.30 11.63 2.49
N GLY A 218 23.60 11.50 2.30
CA GLY A 218 24.50 11.13 3.39
C GLY A 218 24.13 9.77 3.99
N SER A 219 23.80 9.73 5.29
CA SER A 219 23.31 8.52 5.95
C SER A 219 21.79 8.35 5.91
N ALA A 220 21.06 9.36 5.46
CA ALA A 220 19.59 9.33 5.37
C ALA A 220 19.15 8.50 4.17
N GLN A 221 18.06 7.76 4.37
CA GLN A 221 17.42 6.91 3.37
C GLN A 221 15.95 7.32 3.18
N VAL A 222 15.24 6.67 2.26
CA VAL A 222 13.81 6.92 2.05
C VAL A 222 13.04 6.89 3.37
N GLY A 223 12.18 7.89 3.59
CA GLY A 223 11.42 8.10 4.83
C GLY A 223 12.19 8.76 5.99
N ASP A 224 13.50 9.00 5.85
CA ASP A 224 14.25 9.78 6.83
C ASP A 224 14.11 11.28 6.55
N THR A 225 14.22 12.10 7.61
CA THR A 225 14.40 13.55 7.51
C THR A 225 15.87 13.89 7.65
N ALA A 226 16.43 14.58 6.67
CA ALA A 226 17.82 15.03 6.68
C ALA A 226 17.89 16.56 6.74
N LYS A 227 18.82 17.11 7.54
CA LYS A 227 19.24 18.50 7.41
C LYS A 227 20.31 18.56 6.33
N LEU A 228 20.02 19.28 5.26
CA LEU A 228 20.93 19.40 4.13
C LEU A 228 21.86 20.58 4.32
N SER A 229 23.12 20.43 3.92
CA SER A 229 24.10 21.49 3.70
C SER A 229 24.27 21.74 2.20
N GLU A 230 24.91 22.85 1.84
CA GLU A 230 25.13 23.21 0.42
C GLU A 230 25.96 22.17 -0.36
N ASN A 231 26.71 21.33 0.32
CA ASN A 231 27.56 20.31 -0.28
C ASN A 231 26.95 18.90 -0.24
N ASP A 232 25.75 18.74 0.32
CA ASP A 232 25.12 17.42 0.37
C ASP A 232 24.59 17.03 -1.02
N THR A 233 24.82 15.78 -1.37
CA THR A 233 24.40 15.20 -2.64
C THR A 233 23.35 14.13 -2.40
N ALA A 234 22.24 14.22 -3.11
CA ALA A 234 21.28 13.14 -3.22
C ALA A 234 21.78 12.10 -4.23
N GLU A 235 21.88 10.86 -3.81
CA GLU A 235 22.23 9.75 -4.67
C GLU A 235 21.00 8.90 -4.97
N ILE A 236 20.72 8.69 -6.26
CA ILE A 236 19.65 7.82 -6.75
C ILE A 236 20.26 6.62 -7.43
N THR A 237 20.14 5.46 -6.84
CA THR A 237 20.58 4.19 -7.42
C THR A 237 19.38 3.42 -7.96
N ILE A 238 19.43 3.02 -9.23
CA ILE A 238 18.37 2.25 -9.90
C ILE A 238 18.94 0.92 -10.37
N THR A 239 18.36 -0.18 -9.86
CA THR A 239 18.73 -1.52 -10.33
C THR A 239 18.04 -1.83 -11.67
N LYS A 240 18.69 -2.63 -12.52
CA LYS A 240 18.13 -3.10 -13.80
C LYS A 240 17.63 -1.96 -14.71
N PHE A 241 18.26 -0.78 -14.63
CA PHE A 241 17.90 0.34 -15.50
C PHE A 241 18.18 0.00 -16.96
N LYS A 242 17.20 0.22 -17.84
CA LYS A 242 17.32 -0.06 -19.28
C LYS A 242 17.31 1.25 -20.08
N LYS A 243 17.90 1.24 -21.28
CA LYS A 243 17.97 2.41 -22.18
C LYS A 243 16.59 3.05 -22.45
N ALA A 244 15.52 2.26 -22.45
CA ALA A 244 14.15 2.75 -22.65
C ALA A 244 13.52 3.40 -21.41
N HIS A 245 14.14 3.30 -20.22
CA HIS A 245 13.63 3.90 -19.01
C HIS A 245 13.98 5.40 -18.98
N LYS A 246 13.08 6.20 -18.42
CA LYS A 246 13.28 7.61 -18.10
C LYS A 246 13.20 7.78 -16.60
N LEU A 247 14.19 8.46 -16.02
CA LEU A 247 14.11 8.93 -14.63
C LEU A 247 13.54 10.35 -14.64
N VAL A 248 12.51 10.56 -13.83
CA VAL A 248 11.96 11.87 -13.53
C VAL A 248 12.10 12.11 -12.02
N VAL A 249 12.69 13.22 -11.66
CA VAL A 249 12.87 13.62 -10.25
C VAL A 249 12.07 14.89 -10.02
N TYR A 250 11.24 14.88 -9.01
CA TYR A 250 10.52 16.06 -8.55
C TYR A 250 11.18 16.59 -7.28
N ASN A 251 11.52 17.84 -7.27
CA ASN A 251 11.98 18.56 -6.08
C ASN A 251 10.98 19.69 -5.82
N ASN A 252 10.01 19.44 -4.97
CA ASN A 252 8.82 20.26 -4.81
C ASN A 252 8.11 20.46 -6.16
N ASP A 253 7.86 21.69 -6.58
CA ASP A 253 7.19 22.03 -7.85
C ASP A 253 8.13 22.06 -9.06
N LYS A 254 9.36 21.57 -8.95
CA LYS A 254 10.40 21.70 -10.00
C LYS A 254 10.88 20.37 -10.51
#